data_4416cb264e485d57bb64c150d78f13c3
#
_entry.id   4416cb264e485d57bb64c150d78f13c3
#
_cell.length_a   1.000
_cell.length_b   1.000
_cell.length_c   1.000
_cell.angle_alpha   90.00
_cell.angle_beta   90.00
_cell.angle_gamma   90.00
#
_symmetry.space_group_name_H-M   'P 1'
#
loop_
_entity.id
_entity.type
_entity.pdbx_description
1 polymer ?
#
loop_
_entity_poly.entity_id
_entity_poly.type
_entity_poly.pdbx_seq_one_letter_code
_entity_poly.pdbx_strand_id
1 'polypeptide(L)'
;MLQHALVTFTAVFLAELPDKTMFATLLLSTHFRRRLPVWIGVTAGYLFHVIVAVIFGSALSQLPEQPIQLLVAALFIVGGVMTWRVGKDDEEESTDKWSTSLSNTRVAWTAASVILVAEFGDLTQLATAGFAARFGDPIAVACGAALALSCVSGLAVLTGSWLTTKVPLRVIQRTAAVLFLVIGAATFVTALA
;
A
#
# COMPACT_ATOMS: atom_id res chain seq x y z
N MET A 1 6.29 -14.24 -16.90
CA MET A 1 5.11 -14.34 -16.02
C MET A 1 5.48 -14.64 -14.55
N LEU A 2 5.91 -15.85 -14.18
CA LEU A 2 6.19 -16.19 -12.76
C LEU A 2 7.25 -15.27 -12.12
N GLN A 3 8.33 -14.98 -12.82
CA GLN A 3 9.38 -14.09 -12.33
C GLN A 3 8.86 -12.67 -12.08
N HIS A 4 8.07 -12.10 -12.99
CA HIS A 4 7.47 -10.77 -12.82
C HIS A 4 6.50 -10.75 -11.63
N ALA A 5 5.68 -11.79 -11.48
CA ALA A 5 4.79 -11.91 -10.32
C ALA A 5 5.58 -12.00 -8.99
N LEU A 6 6.65 -12.79 -8.94
CA LEU A 6 7.49 -12.92 -7.74
C LEU A 6 8.23 -11.62 -7.38
N VAL A 7 8.79 -10.93 -8.38
CA VAL A 7 9.44 -9.63 -8.16
C VAL A 7 8.43 -8.61 -7.64
N THR A 8 7.26 -8.52 -8.28
CA THR A 8 6.20 -7.62 -7.85
C THR A 8 5.69 -7.97 -6.45
N PHE A 9 5.43 -9.25 -6.19
CA PHE A 9 5.03 -9.72 -4.86
C PHE A 9 6.04 -9.29 -3.80
N THR A 10 7.32 -9.60 -4.00
CA THR A 10 8.35 -9.30 -3.01
C THR A 10 8.48 -7.81 -2.77
N ALA A 11 8.50 -7.01 -3.82
CA ALA A 11 8.64 -5.56 -3.71
C ALA A 11 7.45 -4.92 -2.99
N VAL A 12 6.23 -5.26 -3.41
CA VAL A 12 5.00 -4.73 -2.80
C VAL A 12 4.84 -5.23 -1.36
N PHE A 13 5.10 -6.52 -1.11
CA PHE A 13 5.01 -7.08 0.23
C PHE A 13 5.96 -6.39 1.22
N LEU A 14 7.23 -6.18 0.83
CA LEU A 14 8.21 -5.51 1.68
C LEU A 14 7.90 -4.02 1.87
N ALA A 15 7.37 -3.36 0.86
CA ALA A 15 6.98 -1.95 0.94
C ALA A 15 5.78 -1.75 1.87
N GLU A 16 4.80 -2.65 1.83
CA GLU A 16 3.56 -2.55 2.62
C GLU A 16 3.72 -3.04 4.07
N LEU A 17 4.67 -3.92 4.37
CA LEU A 17 4.85 -4.41 5.74
C LEU A 17 5.03 -3.29 6.78
N PRO A 18 5.79 -2.20 6.50
CA PRO A 18 5.96 -1.09 7.42
C PRO A 18 5.00 0.09 7.16
N ASP A 19 3.94 -0.07 6.36
CA ASP A 19 3.13 1.08 5.96
C ASP A 19 1.96 1.39 6.90
N LYS A 20 1.45 2.63 6.79
CA LYS A 20 0.30 3.18 7.54
C LYS A 20 -0.98 2.35 7.39
N THR A 21 -1.17 1.72 6.23
CA THR A 21 -2.36 0.91 5.94
C THR A 21 -2.38 -0.44 6.61
N MET A 22 -1.24 -1.03 6.88
CA MET A 22 -1.14 -2.15 7.80
C MET A 22 -1.71 -1.75 9.18
N PHE A 23 -1.42 -0.54 9.68
CA PHE A 23 -1.98 -0.04 10.95
C PHE A 23 -3.46 0.31 10.84
N ALA A 24 -3.92 0.93 9.76
CA ALA A 24 -5.34 1.19 9.54
C ALA A 24 -6.14 -0.12 9.55
N THR A 25 -5.65 -1.15 8.86
CA THR A 25 -6.24 -2.49 8.84
C THR A 25 -6.30 -3.10 10.24
N LEU A 26 -5.23 -2.95 10.98
CA LEU A 26 -5.08 -3.40 12.35
C LEU A 26 -6.06 -2.67 13.29
N LEU A 27 -6.16 -1.35 13.20
CA LEU A 27 -7.12 -0.56 13.96
C LEU A 27 -8.56 -0.94 13.62
N LEU A 28 -8.90 -1.09 12.34
CA LEU A 28 -10.21 -1.56 11.90
C LEU A 28 -10.55 -2.95 12.46
N SER A 29 -9.57 -3.87 12.43
CA SER A 29 -9.73 -5.23 12.95
C SER A 29 -9.97 -5.26 14.47
N THR A 30 -9.26 -4.42 15.22
CA THR A 30 -9.43 -4.31 16.68
C THR A 30 -10.73 -3.59 17.04
N HIS A 31 -11.08 -2.54 16.30
CA HIS A 31 -12.30 -1.76 16.52
C HIS A 31 -13.55 -2.60 16.27
N PHE A 32 -13.67 -3.24 15.11
CA PHE A 32 -14.85 -4.03 14.78
C PHE A 32 -14.86 -5.42 15.45
N ARG A 33 -13.74 -5.88 16.00
CA ARG A 33 -13.57 -7.23 16.55
C ARG A 33 -14.02 -8.35 15.61
N ARG A 34 -13.99 -8.12 14.29
CA ARG A 34 -14.47 -9.01 13.22
C ARG A 34 -13.41 -9.14 12.14
N ARG A 35 -12.48 -10.05 12.34
CA ARG A 35 -11.29 -10.20 11.50
C ARG A 35 -11.61 -10.48 10.02
N LEU A 36 -12.49 -11.43 9.74
CA LEU A 36 -12.78 -11.86 8.37
C LEU A 36 -13.49 -10.77 7.52
N PRO A 37 -14.56 -10.11 7.97
CA PRO A 37 -15.17 -9.01 7.22
C PRO A 37 -14.21 -7.85 6.97
N VAL A 38 -13.35 -7.49 7.92
CA VAL A 38 -12.33 -6.45 7.75
C VAL A 38 -11.33 -6.86 6.69
N TRP A 39 -10.79 -8.08 6.77
CA TRP A 39 -9.84 -8.59 5.79
C TRP A 39 -10.42 -8.61 4.37
N ILE A 40 -11.66 -9.08 4.20
CA ILE A 40 -12.34 -9.10 2.90
C ILE A 40 -12.49 -7.67 2.37
N GLY A 41 -12.94 -6.73 3.19
CA GLY A 41 -13.12 -5.34 2.78
C GLY A 41 -11.80 -4.67 2.37
N VAL A 42 -10.77 -4.79 3.20
CA VAL A 42 -9.42 -4.27 2.92
C VAL A 42 -8.86 -4.87 1.64
N THR A 43 -8.92 -6.19 1.49
CA THR A 43 -8.45 -6.88 0.28
C THR A 43 -9.21 -6.42 -0.97
N ALA A 44 -10.52 -6.22 -0.88
CA ALA A 44 -11.31 -5.69 -2.00
C ALA A 44 -10.88 -4.26 -2.38
N GLY A 45 -10.62 -3.38 -1.40
CA GLY A 45 -10.06 -2.06 -1.64
C GLY A 45 -8.72 -2.10 -2.35
N TYR A 46 -7.80 -2.94 -1.88
CA TYR A 46 -6.51 -3.14 -2.52
C TYR A 46 -6.62 -3.70 -3.95
N LEU A 47 -7.49 -4.69 -4.18
CA LEU A 47 -7.69 -5.23 -5.53
C LEU A 47 -8.17 -4.16 -6.51
N PHE A 48 -9.03 -3.25 -6.08
CA PHE A 48 -9.42 -2.11 -6.89
C PHE A 48 -8.19 -1.25 -7.26
N HIS A 49 -7.33 -0.91 -6.30
CA HIS A 49 -6.11 -0.14 -6.56
C HIS A 49 -5.13 -0.86 -7.49
N VAL A 50 -4.98 -2.18 -7.34
CA VAL A 50 -4.14 -3.00 -8.25
C VAL A 50 -4.67 -2.94 -9.68
N ILE A 51 -5.98 -3.09 -9.87
CA ILE A 51 -6.60 -3.00 -11.20
C ILE A 51 -6.35 -1.62 -11.82
N VAL A 52 -6.60 -0.56 -11.07
CA VAL A 52 -6.34 0.82 -11.52
C VAL A 52 -4.87 1.00 -11.86
N ALA A 53 -3.94 0.58 -10.98
CA ALA A 53 -2.51 0.70 -11.19
C ALA A 53 -2.03 -0.03 -12.46
N VAL A 54 -2.51 -1.24 -12.68
CA VAL A 54 -2.12 -2.05 -13.86
C VAL A 54 -2.68 -1.47 -15.15
N ILE A 55 -3.92 -0.96 -15.15
CA ILE A 55 -4.50 -0.28 -16.30
C ILE A 55 -3.69 0.98 -16.63
N PHE A 56 -3.40 1.82 -15.63
CA PHE A 56 -2.56 3.01 -15.81
C PHE A 56 -1.14 2.64 -16.26
N GLY A 57 -0.51 1.64 -15.64
CA GLY A 57 0.82 1.20 -16.00
C GLY A 57 0.92 0.68 -17.44
N SER A 58 -0.08 -0.08 -17.88
CA SER A 58 -0.13 -0.54 -19.27
C SER A 58 -0.37 0.59 -20.29
N ALA A 59 -1.09 1.64 -19.91
CA ALA A 59 -1.21 2.84 -20.73
C ALA A 59 0.11 3.64 -20.76
N LEU A 60 0.79 3.76 -19.63
CA LEU A 60 2.09 4.43 -19.52
C LEU A 60 3.20 3.70 -20.27
N SER A 61 3.13 2.38 -20.47
CA SER A 61 4.15 1.62 -21.22
C SER A 61 4.29 2.05 -22.67
N GLN A 62 3.34 2.82 -23.19
CA GLN A 62 3.39 3.39 -24.55
C GLN A 62 4.14 4.73 -24.61
N LEU A 63 4.52 5.30 -23.47
CA LEU A 63 5.28 6.54 -23.38
C LEU A 63 6.79 6.26 -23.29
N PRO A 64 7.65 7.23 -23.62
CA PRO A 64 9.09 7.11 -23.40
C PRO A 64 9.43 6.79 -21.94
N GLU A 65 10.39 5.90 -21.73
CA GLU A 65 10.73 5.42 -20.37
C GLU A 65 11.23 6.53 -19.44
N GLN A 66 12.01 7.46 -19.95
CA GLN A 66 12.66 8.49 -19.15
C GLN A 66 11.67 9.43 -18.42
N PRO A 67 10.64 10.00 -19.05
CA PRO A 67 9.63 10.79 -18.34
C PRO A 67 8.88 10.00 -17.27
N ILE A 68 8.63 8.71 -17.51
CA ILE A 68 7.95 7.83 -16.55
C ILE A 68 8.83 7.61 -15.33
N GLN A 69 10.10 7.28 -15.54
CA GLN A 69 11.06 7.07 -14.45
C GLN A 69 11.24 8.35 -13.61
N LEU A 70 11.31 9.51 -14.24
CA LEU A 70 11.39 10.80 -13.53
C LEU A 70 10.13 11.10 -12.72
N LEU A 71 8.94 10.83 -13.29
CA LEU A 71 7.68 10.99 -12.58
C LEU A 71 7.62 10.04 -11.36
N VAL A 72 7.95 8.77 -11.55
CA VAL A 72 7.98 7.77 -10.49
C VAL A 72 9.00 8.19 -9.40
N ALA A 73 10.21 8.59 -9.77
CA ALA A 73 11.20 9.07 -8.83
C ALA A 73 10.71 10.26 -8.00
N ALA A 74 10.09 11.25 -8.67
CA ALA A 74 9.53 12.43 -8.00
C ALA A 74 8.44 12.03 -6.98
N LEU A 75 7.53 11.14 -7.36
CA LEU A 75 6.46 10.66 -6.48
C LEU A 75 7.02 9.90 -5.27
N PHE A 76 8.04 9.06 -5.45
CA PHE A 76 8.72 8.38 -4.35
C PHE A 76 9.41 9.37 -3.40
N ILE A 77 10.08 10.39 -3.92
CA ILE A 77 10.74 11.41 -3.10
C ILE A 77 9.70 12.22 -2.34
N VAL A 78 8.64 12.68 -3.02
CA VAL A 78 7.56 13.46 -2.38
C VAL A 78 6.85 12.61 -1.32
N GLY A 79 6.48 11.36 -1.63
CA GLY A 79 5.87 10.44 -0.68
C GLY A 79 6.76 10.16 0.53
N GLY A 80 8.05 9.95 0.33
CA GLY A 80 9.02 9.78 1.40
C GLY A 80 9.13 11.01 2.31
N VAL A 81 9.20 12.22 1.72
CA VAL A 81 9.23 13.48 2.48
C VAL A 81 7.93 13.70 3.24
N MET A 82 6.77 13.41 2.63
CA MET A 82 5.47 13.55 3.30
C MET A 82 5.35 12.56 4.47
N THR A 83 5.68 11.29 4.26
CA THR A 83 5.68 10.26 5.32
C THR A 83 6.61 10.63 6.47
N TRP A 84 7.78 11.22 6.16
CA TRP A 84 8.70 11.71 7.19
C TRP A 84 8.11 12.86 8.03
N ARG A 85 7.34 13.76 7.40
CA ARG A 85 6.72 14.91 8.07
C ARG A 85 5.51 14.52 8.90
N VAL A 86 4.63 13.66 8.38
CA VAL A 86 3.42 13.19 9.07
C VAL A 86 3.77 12.48 10.38
N GLY A 87 4.87 11.76 10.47
CA GLY A 87 5.34 11.12 11.71
C GLY A 87 5.66 12.07 12.87
N LYS A 88 5.43 13.39 12.73
CA LYS A 88 5.61 14.39 13.80
C LYS A 88 4.29 14.82 14.45
N ASP A 89 3.16 14.68 13.78
CA ASP A 89 1.92 15.38 14.15
C ASP A 89 0.74 14.48 14.56
N ASP A 90 0.84 13.14 14.42
CA ASP A 90 -0.29 12.25 14.70
C ASP A 90 -0.23 11.62 16.10
N GLU A 91 -0.55 12.42 17.10
CA GLU A 91 -1.17 11.97 18.34
C GLU A 91 -2.60 12.53 18.39
N GLU A 92 -3.57 11.62 18.42
CA GLU A 92 -5.01 11.85 18.68
C GLU A 92 -5.91 12.26 17.52
N GLU A 93 -6.48 11.25 16.84
CA GLU A 93 -7.90 11.33 16.50
C GLU A 93 -8.64 10.07 16.95
N SER A 94 -9.41 10.26 18.00
CA SER A 94 -10.20 9.24 18.69
C SER A 94 -11.32 8.69 17.83
N THR A 95 -11.22 7.42 17.45
CA THR A 95 -12.25 6.64 16.73
C THR A 95 -13.28 6.04 17.69
N ASP A 96 -13.87 6.85 18.55
CA ASP A 96 -14.68 6.33 19.66
C ASP A 96 -16.21 6.27 19.42
N LYS A 97 -16.71 6.33 18.19
CA LYS A 97 -18.17 6.38 17.95
C LYS A 97 -18.77 5.42 16.93
N TRP A 98 -18.10 4.37 16.52
CA TRP A 98 -18.67 3.40 15.58
C TRP A 98 -18.94 2.06 16.26
N SER A 99 -20.05 2.01 16.99
CA SER A 99 -20.43 0.89 17.86
C SER A 99 -21.03 -0.32 17.14
N THR A 100 -20.64 -1.43 17.55
CA THR A 100 -21.12 -2.81 17.83
C THR A 100 -22.35 -3.40 17.14
N SER A 101 -23.14 -2.70 16.31
CA SER A 101 -24.36 -3.28 15.69
C SER A 101 -24.30 -3.43 14.16
N LEU A 102 -23.14 -3.22 13.54
CA LEU A 102 -23.03 -3.28 12.08
C LEU A 102 -23.04 -4.72 11.56
N SER A 103 -23.72 -4.96 10.44
CA SER A 103 -23.66 -6.25 9.73
C SER A 103 -22.25 -6.50 9.17
N ASN A 104 -21.88 -7.78 8.93
CA ASN A 104 -20.58 -8.12 8.34
C ASN A 104 -20.33 -7.41 7.01
N THR A 105 -21.38 -7.25 6.20
CA THR A 105 -21.30 -6.54 4.93
C THR A 105 -20.98 -5.05 5.13
N ARG A 106 -21.60 -4.39 6.11
CA ARG A 106 -21.28 -2.99 6.42
C ARG A 106 -19.85 -2.82 6.92
N VAL A 107 -19.38 -3.73 7.77
CA VAL A 107 -17.98 -3.73 8.22
C VAL A 107 -17.02 -3.87 7.04
N ALA A 108 -17.27 -4.81 6.13
CA ALA A 108 -16.45 -4.99 4.93
C ALA A 108 -16.47 -3.74 4.02
N TRP A 109 -17.64 -3.16 3.77
CA TRP A 109 -17.76 -1.93 2.98
C TRP A 109 -17.04 -0.74 3.63
N THR A 110 -17.16 -0.56 4.95
CA THR A 110 -16.44 0.48 5.67
C THR A 110 -14.93 0.29 5.55
N ALA A 111 -14.45 -0.94 5.76
CA ALA A 111 -13.04 -1.25 5.62
C ALA A 111 -12.54 -1.00 4.18
N ALA A 112 -13.30 -1.43 3.17
CA ALA A 112 -12.97 -1.16 1.77
C ALA A 112 -12.92 0.34 1.46
N SER A 113 -13.90 1.12 1.93
CA SER A 113 -13.96 2.57 1.71
C SER A 113 -12.79 3.30 2.36
N VAL A 114 -12.39 2.90 3.56
CA VAL A 114 -11.22 3.48 4.23
C VAL A 114 -9.95 3.24 3.41
N ILE A 115 -9.73 2.01 2.94
CA ILE A 115 -8.57 1.69 2.10
C ILE A 115 -8.63 2.40 0.75
N LEU A 116 -9.80 2.46 0.11
CA LEU A 116 -9.98 3.17 -1.16
C LEU A 116 -9.57 4.65 -1.07
N VAL A 117 -9.89 5.30 0.03
CA VAL A 117 -9.52 6.71 0.23
C VAL A 117 -8.07 6.86 0.69
N ALA A 118 -7.63 6.02 1.63
CA ALA A 118 -6.31 6.12 2.23
C ALA A 118 -5.16 5.79 1.26
N GLU A 119 -5.43 4.89 0.30
CA GLU A 119 -4.43 4.38 -0.66
C GLU A 119 -4.52 5.04 -2.03
N PHE A 120 -5.43 5.99 -2.24
CA PHE A 120 -5.55 6.65 -3.54
C PHE A 120 -4.29 7.45 -3.86
N GLY A 121 -3.60 7.04 -4.92
CA GLY A 121 -2.32 7.65 -5.32
C GLY A 121 -1.13 7.25 -4.46
N ASP A 122 -1.26 6.20 -3.65
CA ASP A 122 -0.16 5.73 -2.82
C ASP A 122 0.99 5.13 -3.64
N LEU A 123 2.11 4.99 -2.97
CA LEU A 123 3.38 4.59 -3.56
C LEU A 123 3.38 3.17 -4.11
N THR A 124 2.71 2.24 -3.43
CA THR A 124 2.54 0.87 -3.93
C THR A 124 1.66 0.80 -5.16
N GLN A 125 0.67 1.68 -5.28
CA GLN A 125 -0.11 1.83 -6.51
C GLN A 125 0.77 2.31 -7.67
N LEU A 126 1.64 3.29 -7.42
CA LEU A 126 2.58 3.83 -8.41
C LEU A 126 3.66 2.81 -8.77
N ALA A 127 4.22 2.10 -7.78
CA ALA A 127 5.18 1.03 -8.02
C ALA A 127 4.58 -0.10 -8.85
N THR A 128 3.34 -0.50 -8.55
CA THR A 128 2.60 -1.52 -9.31
C THR A 128 2.37 -1.07 -10.76
N ALA A 129 1.98 0.20 -10.97
CA ALA A 129 1.86 0.78 -12.30
C ALA A 129 3.21 0.79 -13.05
N GLY A 130 4.29 1.18 -12.36
CA GLY A 130 5.66 1.16 -12.90
C GLY A 130 6.12 -0.24 -13.31
N PHE A 131 5.83 -1.27 -12.50
CA PHE A 131 6.12 -2.66 -12.85
C PHE A 131 5.30 -3.14 -14.04
N ALA A 132 4.01 -2.78 -14.11
CA ALA A 132 3.16 -3.12 -15.24
C ALA A 132 3.68 -2.49 -16.54
N ALA A 133 4.10 -1.22 -16.49
CA ALA A 133 4.71 -0.53 -17.62
C ALA A 133 6.04 -1.18 -18.05
N ARG A 134 6.92 -1.48 -17.07
CA ARG A 134 8.26 -1.99 -17.34
C ARG A 134 8.30 -3.43 -17.83
N PHE A 135 7.49 -4.30 -17.24
CA PHE A 135 7.52 -5.73 -17.56
C PHE A 135 6.66 -6.10 -18.77
N GLY A 136 5.71 -5.24 -19.16
CA GLY A 136 4.78 -5.55 -20.26
C GLY A 136 3.91 -6.79 -19.98
N ASP A 137 3.79 -7.20 -18.72
CA ASP A 137 3.06 -8.39 -18.27
C ASP A 137 2.08 -8.00 -17.14
N PRO A 138 1.00 -7.28 -17.49
CA PRO A 138 0.08 -6.70 -16.53
C PRO A 138 -0.60 -7.73 -15.64
N ILE A 139 -0.86 -8.94 -16.15
CA ILE A 139 -1.51 -10.01 -15.40
C ILE A 139 -0.58 -10.54 -14.31
N ALA A 140 0.68 -10.80 -14.63
CA ALA A 140 1.65 -11.27 -13.63
C ALA A 140 1.88 -10.24 -12.54
N VAL A 141 1.96 -8.95 -12.92
CA VAL A 141 2.08 -7.85 -11.95
C VAL A 141 0.84 -7.74 -11.08
N ALA A 142 -0.36 -7.80 -11.66
CA ALA A 142 -1.60 -7.78 -10.90
C ALA A 142 -1.68 -8.94 -9.89
N CYS A 143 -1.35 -10.16 -10.31
CA CYS A 143 -1.34 -11.33 -9.43
C CYS A 143 -0.31 -11.18 -8.29
N GLY A 144 0.90 -10.73 -8.59
CA GLY A 144 1.93 -10.51 -7.60
C GLY A 144 1.54 -9.46 -6.56
N ALA A 145 1.06 -8.29 -7.01
CA ALA A 145 0.61 -7.22 -6.13
C ALA A 145 -0.62 -7.62 -5.30
N ALA A 146 -1.63 -8.23 -5.94
CA ALA A 146 -2.84 -8.68 -5.24
C ALA A 146 -2.53 -9.70 -4.14
N LEU A 147 -1.66 -10.67 -4.39
CA LEU A 147 -1.23 -11.64 -3.40
C LEU A 147 -0.46 -10.96 -2.26
N ALA A 148 0.47 -10.05 -2.58
CA ALA A 148 1.24 -9.32 -1.57
C ALA A 148 0.32 -8.55 -0.62
N LEU A 149 -0.57 -7.72 -1.16
CA LEU A 149 -1.51 -6.89 -0.40
C LEU A 149 -2.50 -7.73 0.42
N SER A 150 -2.97 -8.86 -0.15
CA SER A 150 -3.83 -9.81 0.58
C SER A 150 -3.10 -10.47 1.75
N CYS A 151 -1.82 -10.80 1.58
CA CYS A 151 -0.98 -11.37 2.65
C CYS A 151 -0.69 -10.34 3.74
N VAL A 152 -0.31 -9.11 3.38
CA VAL A 152 -0.03 -8.04 4.35
C VAL A 152 -1.28 -7.71 5.16
N SER A 153 -2.43 -7.53 4.51
CA SER A 153 -3.69 -7.27 5.20
C SER A 153 -4.12 -8.44 6.09
N GLY A 154 -3.89 -9.68 5.65
CA GLY A 154 -4.11 -10.88 6.46
C GLY A 154 -3.23 -10.91 7.71
N LEU A 155 -1.94 -10.63 7.56
CA LEU A 155 -1.02 -10.50 8.68
C LEU A 155 -1.45 -9.39 9.64
N ALA A 156 -1.84 -8.21 9.13
CA ALA A 156 -2.32 -7.10 9.94
C ALA A 156 -3.54 -7.49 10.78
N VAL A 157 -4.51 -8.18 10.19
CA VAL A 157 -5.72 -8.65 10.90
C VAL A 157 -5.42 -9.73 11.94
N LEU A 158 -4.45 -10.61 11.67
CA LEU A 158 -4.08 -11.70 12.58
C LEU A 158 -3.21 -11.21 13.74
N THR A 159 -2.24 -10.33 13.46
CA THR A 159 -1.24 -9.87 14.45
C THR A 159 -1.66 -8.59 15.15
N GLY A 160 -2.79 -8.02 14.79
CA GLY A 160 -3.25 -6.67 15.10
C GLY A 160 -3.03 -6.17 16.51
N SER A 161 -3.42 -6.93 17.52
CA SER A 161 -3.25 -6.51 18.91
C SER A 161 -1.82 -6.65 19.46
N TRP A 162 -1.01 -7.53 18.87
CA TRP A 162 0.35 -7.80 19.34
C TRP A 162 1.37 -6.80 18.80
N LEU A 163 1.24 -6.41 17.53
CA LEU A 163 2.22 -5.54 16.86
C LEU A 163 2.20 -4.12 17.40
N THR A 164 1.01 -3.56 17.66
CA THR A 164 0.85 -2.20 18.22
C THR A 164 1.45 -2.05 19.60
N THR A 165 1.59 -3.15 20.36
CA THR A 165 2.20 -3.12 21.69
C THR A 165 3.74 -3.18 21.67
N LYS A 166 4.33 -3.61 20.56
CA LYS A 166 5.79 -3.89 20.47
C LYS A 166 6.57 -2.91 19.62
N VAL A 167 5.95 -2.31 18.59
CA VAL A 167 6.65 -1.43 17.65
C VAL A 167 5.97 -0.06 17.61
N PRO A 168 6.65 1.01 18.01
CA PRO A 168 6.10 2.35 17.91
C PRO A 168 5.85 2.73 16.45
N LEU A 169 4.67 3.30 16.16
CA LEU A 169 4.27 3.75 14.82
C LEU A 169 5.33 4.65 14.16
N ARG A 170 5.98 5.52 14.95
CA ARG A 170 7.06 6.40 14.49
C ARG A 170 8.24 5.67 13.87
N VAL A 171 8.62 4.49 14.39
CA VAL A 171 9.74 3.71 13.84
C VAL A 171 9.37 3.20 12.45
N ILE A 172 8.16 2.73 12.30
CA ILE A 172 7.67 2.18 11.05
C ILE A 172 7.54 3.26 9.98
N GLN A 173 6.94 4.39 10.30
CA GLN A 173 6.82 5.54 9.40
C GLN A 173 8.20 6.05 8.96
N ARG A 174 9.17 6.14 9.87
CA ARG A 174 10.54 6.55 9.52
C ARG A 174 11.24 5.54 8.61
N THR A 175 11.08 4.26 8.87
CA THR A 175 11.67 3.21 8.03
C THR A 175 11.07 3.24 6.63
N ALA A 176 9.75 3.37 6.52
CA ALA A 176 9.07 3.53 5.24
C ALA A 176 9.55 4.79 4.50
N ALA A 177 9.62 5.94 5.18
CA ALA A 177 10.07 7.18 4.58
C ALA A 177 11.51 7.09 4.02
N VAL A 178 12.43 6.46 4.78
CA VAL A 178 13.82 6.23 4.32
C VAL A 178 13.82 5.31 3.10
N LEU A 179 13.07 4.22 3.13
CA LEU A 179 12.97 3.30 1.99
C LEU A 179 12.49 4.02 0.72
N PHE A 180 11.48 4.85 0.85
CA PHE A 180 10.92 5.64 -0.23
C PHE A 180 11.93 6.63 -0.81
N LEU A 181 12.65 7.34 0.03
CA LEU A 181 13.69 8.26 -0.40
C LEU A 181 14.84 7.54 -1.12
N VAL A 182 15.23 6.37 -0.63
CA VAL A 182 16.29 5.55 -1.26
C VAL A 182 15.83 5.06 -2.64
N ILE A 183 14.62 4.51 -2.75
CA ILE A 183 14.07 4.04 -4.03
C ILE A 183 13.92 5.21 -5.00
N GLY A 184 13.37 6.34 -4.54
CA GLY A 184 13.20 7.53 -5.35
C GLY A 184 14.53 8.08 -5.87
N ALA A 185 15.54 8.17 -5.02
CA ALA A 185 16.88 8.61 -5.42
C ALA A 185 17.54 7.63 -6.42
N ALA A 186 17.44 6.31 -6.18
CA ALA A 186 17.96 5.31 -7.09
C ALA A 186 17.28 5.38 -8.46
N THR A 187 15.96 5.51 -8.50
CA THR A 187 15.18 5.64 -9.75
C THR A 187 15.53 6.95 -10.47
N PHE A 188 15.72 8.04 -9.75
CA PHE A 188 16.14 9.31 -10.33
C PHE A 188 17.51 9.23 -11.01
N VAL A 189 18.48 8.61 -10.34
CA VAL A 189 19.84 8.40 -10.89
C VAL A 189 19.78 7.53 -12.15
N THR A 190 19.01 6.44 -12.13
CA THR A 190 18.85 5.56 -13.30
C THR A 190 18.13 6.21 -14.48
N ALA A 191 17.24 7.17 -14.21
CA ALA A 191 16.54 7.92 -15.25
C ALA A 191 17.42 8.95 -15.98
N LEU A 192 18.54 9.37 -15.35
CA LEU A 192 19.48 10.33 -15.90
C LEU A 192 20.72 9.66 -16.53
N ALA A 193 20.95 8.38 -16.26
CA ALA A 193 22.07 7.60 -16.80
C ALA A 193 21.74 7.02 -18.18
#